data_1b77eda1ad36f4c5d4831e85e17849e5
#
_entry.id   1b77eda1ad36f4c5d4831e85e17849e5
#
_cell.length_a   1.000
_cell.length_b   1.000
_cell.length_c   1.000
_cell.angle_alpha   90.00
_cell.angle_beta   90.00
_cell.angle_gamma   90.00
#
_symmetry.space_group_name_H-M   'P 1'
#
loop_
_entity.id
_entity.type
_entity.pdbx_description
1 polymer ?
#
loop_
_entity_poly.entity_id
_entity_poly.type
_entity_poly.pdbx_seq_one_letter_code
_entity_poly.pdbx_strand_id
1 'polypeptide(L)'
;MTTSRDQLHQNCLAIAYVLESNTENAISDFLDDALSIEYTVDGRKKFLGAEILVAFGGPTIWVNTQTDTIEGSWGDTTVNMRYYDAQDLHAYCQDLFDASSGH
;
A
#
# COMPACT_ATOMS: atom_id res chain seq x y z
N MET A 1 24.45 -0.33 14.97
CA MET A 1 24.17 -1.31 13.90
C MET A 1 22.67 -1.37 13.65
N THR A 2 22.27 -1.26 12.39
CA THR A 2 20.85 -1.30 12.02
C THR A 2 20.39 -2.76 12.00
N THR A 3 19.30 -3.06 12.71
CA THR A 3 18.71 -4.40 12.68
C THR A 3 17.77 -4.54 11.49
N SER A 4 17.38 -5.78 11.16
CA SER A 4 16.38 -6.02 10.11
C SER A 4 15.07 -5.31 10.44
N ARG A 5 14.68 -5.29 11.71
CA ARG A 5 13.47 -4.60 12.13
C ARG A 5 13.59 -3.08 11.90
N ASP A 6 14.74 -2.50 12.22
CA ASP A 6 14.94 -1.06 12.01
C ASP A 6 14.90 -0.72 10.52
N GLN A 7 15.54 -1.55 9.69
CA GLN A 7 15.54 -1.33 8.25
C GLN A 7 14.13 -1.47 7.69
N LEU A 8 13.40 -2.48 8.11
CA LEU A 8 12.03 -2.70 7.67
C LEU A 8 11.14 -1.54 8.09
N HIS A 9 11.30 -1.08 9.33
CA HIS A 9 10.54 0.06 9.85
C HIS A 9 10.81 1.32 9.02
N GLN A 10 12.08 1.58 8.69
CA GLN A 10 12.46 2.72 7.86
C GLN A 10 11.85 2.63 6.47
N ASN A 11 11.84 1.44 5.89
CA ASN A 11 11.23 1.25 4.58
C ASN A 11 9.73 1.55 4.62
N CYS A 12 9.04 1.10 5.66
CA CYS A 12 7.61 1.37 5.83
C CYS A 12 7.35 2.86 6.07
N LEU A 13 8.20 3.52 6.85
CA LEU A 13 8.08 4.97 7.08
C LEU A 13 8.24 5.77 5.79
N ALA A 14 9.16 5.34 4.93
CA ALA A 14 9.36 6.01 3.64
C ALA A 14 8.09 5.92 2.78
N ILE A 15 7.43 4.77 2.81
CA ILE A 15 6.17 4.58 2.08
C ILE A 15 5.09 5.47 2.67
N ALA A 16 4.97 5.49 4.00
CA ALA A 16 3.98 6.35 4.67
C ALA A 16 4.20 7.81 4.31
N TYR A 17 5.45 8.24 4.25
CA TYR A 17 5.79 9.62 3.88
C TYR A 17 5.26 9.96 2.50
N VAL A 18 5.45 9.06 1.53
CA VAL A 18 4.95 9.27 0.17
C VAL A 18 3.41 9.37 0.16
N LEU A 19 2.75 8.46 0.88
CA LEU A 19 1.29 8.40 0.89
C LEU A 19 0.66 9.58 1.62
N GLU A 20 1.37 10.18 2.57
CA GLU A 20 0.88 11.31 3.35
C GLU A 20 1.29 12.66 2.74
N SER A 21 2.12 12.64 1.71
CA SER A 21 2.62 13.87 1.12
C SER A 21 1.57 14.47 0.18
N ASN A 22 1.65 15.79 -0.03
CA ASN A 22 0.80 16.49 -0.99
C ASN A 22 1.52 16.73 -2.33
N THR A 23 2.54 15.95 -2.62
CA THR A 23 3.30 16.08 -3.85
C THR A 23 2.43 15.66 -5.03
N GLU A 24 2.42 16.48 -6.06
CA GLU A 24 1.68 16.19 -7.28
C GLU A 24 2.16 14.87 -7.89
N ASN A 25 1.22 14.05 -8.32
CA ASN A 25 1.48 12.75 -8.94
C ASN A 25 2.09 11.70 -8.02
N ALA A 26 2.16 11.96 -6.70
CA ALA A 26 2.77 11.00 -5.78
C ALA A 26 2.05 9.64 -5.81
N ILE A 27 0.73 9.64 -5.83
CA ILE A 27 -0.06 8.40 -5.86
C ILE A 27 0.11 7.68 -7.19
N SER A 28 0.07 8.42 -8.30
CA SER A 28 0.24 7.83 -9.61
C SER A 28 1.63 7.18 -9.73
N ASP A 29 2.67 7.87 -9.30
CA ASP A 29 4.03 7.34 -9.32
C ASP A 29 4.17 6.14 -8.41
N PHE A 30 3.56 6.19 -7.22
CA PHE A 30 3.58 5.08 -6.27
C PHE A 30 2.96 3.82 -6.89
N LEU A 31 1.81 3.97 -7.53
CA LEU A 31 1.12 2.82 -8.13
C LEU A 31 1.84 2.30 -9.38
N ASP A 32 2.49 3.18 -10.13
CA ASP A 32 3.29 2.77 -11.29
C ASP A 32 4.47 1.88 -10.86
N ASP A 33 5.02 2.12 -9.67
CA ASP A 33 6.13 1.34 -9.15
C ASP A 33 5.69 0.09 -8.39
N ALA A 34 4.40 -0.07 -8.15
CA ALA A 34 3.88 -1.22 -7.41
C ALA A 34 4.10 -2.52 -8.18
N LEU A 35 4.42 -3.58 -7.45
CA LEU A 35 4.64 -4.89 -8.04
C LEU A 35 3.33 -5.60 -8.35
N SER A 36 2.29 -5.33 -7.58
CA SER A 36 1.00 -5.99 -7.72
C SER A 36 -0.06 -5.16 -6.98
N ILE A 37 -1.28 -5.19 -7.51
CA ILE A 37 -2.43 -4.59 -6.84
C ILE A 37 -3.53 -5.63 -6.82
N GLU A 38 -4.01 -5.98 -5.62
CA GLU A 38 -5.10 -6.92 -5.44
C GLU A 38 -6.28 -6.19 -4.83
N TYR A 39 -7.48 -6.47 -5.35
CA TYR A 39 -8.68 -5.80 -4.87
C TYR A 39 -9.46 -6.73 -3.95
N THR A 40 -9.97 -6.18 -2.85
CA THR A 40 -10.86 -6.91 -1.94
C THR A 40 -12.28 -6.48 -2.24
N VAL A 41 -13.17 -7.46 -2.43
CA VAL A 41 -14.56 -7.21 -2.75
C VAL A 41 -15.46 -8.02 -1.82
N ASP A 42 -16.70 -7.57 -1.64
CA ASP A 42 -17.68 -8.32 -0.86
C ASP A 42 -18.38 -9.35 -1.75
N GLY A 43 -19.38 -10.04 -1.19
CA GLY A 43 -20.12 -11.07 -1.90
C GLY A 43 -20.93 -10.54 -3.08
N ARG A 44 -21.10 -9.24 -3.19
CA ARG A 44 -21.77 -8.58 -4.30
C ARG A 44 -20.78 -7.95 -5.28
N LYS A 45 -19.49 -8.26 -5.13
CA LYS A 45 -18.40 -7.73 -5.93
C LYS A 45 -18.23 -6.22 -5.79
N LYS A 46 -18.65 -5.69 -4.66
CA LYS A 46 -18.46 -4.28 -4.35
C LYS A 46 -17.06 -4.07 -3.77
N PHE A 47 -16.37 -3.03 -4.24
CA PHE A 47 -15.01 -2.71 -3.78
C PHE A 47 -14.99 -2.42 -2.28
N LEU A 48 -14.12 -3.09 -1.55
CA LEU A 48 -13.87 -2.83 -0.14
C LEU A 48 -12.52 -2.17 0.11
N GLY A 49 -11.54 -2.45 -0.73
CA GLY A 49 -10.21 -1.90 -0.58
C GLY A 49 -9.24 -2.58 -1.52
N ALA A 50 -7.98 -2.16 -1.44
CA ALA A 50 -6.93 -2.74 -2.25
C ALA A 50 -5.73 -3.07 -1.37
N GLU A 51 -4.98 -4.10 -1.76
CA GLU A 51 -3.69 -4.42 -1.18
C GLU A 51 -2.65 -4.25 -2.27
N ILE A 52 -1.66 -3.40 -2.01
CA ILE A 52 -0.65 -3.02 -2.96
C ILE A 52 0.68 -3.60 -2.51
N LEU A 53 1.26 -4.48 -3.32
CA LEU A 53 2.56 -5.07 -3.01
C LEU A 53 3.64 -4.11 -3.48
N VAL A 54 4.41 -3.59 -2.53
CA VAL A 54 5.41 -2.57 -2.79
C VAL A 54 6.81 -3.18 -2.88
N ALA A 55 7.07 -4.23 -2.10
CA ALA A 55 8.36 -4.90 -2.09
C ALA A 55 8.15 -6.39 -1.85
N PHE A 56 9.02 -7.20 -2.42
CA PHE A 56 8.94 -8.65 -2.30
C PHE A 56 10.34 -9.25 -2.42
N GLY A 57 10.56 -10.32 -1.69
CA GLY A 57 11.81 -11.07 -1.80
C GLY A 57 12.69 -10.88 -0.60
N GLY A 58 13.32 -9.71 -0.42
CA GLY A 58 14.01 -9.34 0.80
C GLY A 58 12.96 -9.02 1.84
N PRO A 59 12.64 -7.70 2.11
CA PRO A 59 11.39 -7.43 2.81
C PRO A 59 10.21 -7.62 1.87
N THR A 60 9.06 -8.03 2.42
CA THR A 60 7.79 -8.04 1.72
C THR A 60 6.92 -6.97 2.37
N ILE A 61 6.42 -6.03 1.59
CA ILE A 61 5.66 -4.90 2.12
C ILE A 61 4.37 -4.72 1.32
N TRP A 62 3.27 -4.69 2.05
CA TRP A 62 1.94 -4.45 1.50
C TRP A 62 1.35 -3.17 2.07
N VAL A 63 0.64 -2.42 1.23
CA VAL A 63 -0.18 -1.30 1.67
C VAL A 63 -1.64 -1.72 1.52
N ASN A 64 -2.41 -1.60 2.61
CA ASN A 64 -3.81 -1.99 2.64
C ASN A 64 -4.67 -0.73 2.76
N THR A 65 -5.46 -0.44 1.72
CA THR A 65 -6.26 0.80 1.70
C THR A 65 -7.56 0.67 2.49
N GLN A 66 -8.02 -0.54 2.76
CA GLN A 66 -9.23 -0.72 3.55
C GLN A 66 -9.02 -0.34 5.01
N THR A 67 -7.81 -0.59 5.52
CA THR A 67 -7.48 -0.32 6.93
C THR A 67 -6.48 0.81 7.10
N ASP A 68 -5.97 1.38 6.00
CA ASP A 68 -4.95 2.44 5.99
C ASP A 68 -3.71 1.99 6.77
N THR A 69 -3.21 0.79 6.44
CA THR A 69 -2.05 0.22 7.10
C THR A 69 -0.98 -0.17 6.11
N ILE A 70 0.25 -0.15 6.58
CA ILE A 70 1.42 -0.65 5.86
C ILE A 70 1.92 -1.85 6.66
N GLU A 71 2.00 -3.01 6.01
CA GLU A 71 2.37 -4.26 6.64
C GLU A 71 3.65 -4.77 6.01
N GLY A 72 4.71 -4.85 6.81
CA GLY A 72 6.00 -5.31 6.35
C GLY A 72 6.44 -6.57 7.07
N SER A 73 7.14 -7.45 6.36
CA SER A 73 7.73 -8.63 6.96
C SER A 73 9.09 -8.90 6.35
N TRP A 74 10.01 -9.39 7.17
CA TRP A 74 11.36 -9.75 6.76
C TRP A 74 11.83 -10.86 7.68
N GLY A 75 11.84 -12.09 7.19
CA GLY A 75 12.12 -13.25 8.03
C GLY A 75 11.07 -13.38 9.14
N ASP A 76 11.53 -13.41 10.37
CA ASP A 76 10.65 -13.51 11.54
C ASP A 76 10.16 -12.15 12.04
N THR A 77 10.57 -11.07 11.37
CA THR A 77 10.27 -9.72 11.81
C THR A 77 9.06 -9.19 11.06
N THR A 78 8.13 -8.58 11.78
CA THR A 78 6.97 -7.92 11.17
C THR A 78 6.85 -6.50 11.71
N VAL A 79 6.36 -5.60 10.85
CA VAL A 79 6.07 -4.22 11.21
C VAL A 79 4.71 -3.88 10.64
N ASN A 80 3.85 -3.33 11.48
CA ASN A 80 2.55 -2.79 11.05
C ASN A 80 2.48 -1.34 11.48
N MET A 81 2.08 -0.47 10.57
CA MET A 81 1.88 0.92 10.92
C MET A 81 0.70 1.48 10.15
N ARG A 82 0.09 2.51 10.68
CA ARG A 82 -0.97 3.23 10.00
C ARG A 82 -0.38 4.40 9.24
N TYR A 83 -1.07 4.79 8.17
CA TYR A 83 -0.75 6.00 7.45
C TYR A 83 -2.01 6.83 7.30
N TYR A 84 -1.84 8.13 7.11
CA TYR A 84 -2.95 9.04 6.82
C TYR A 84 -3.12 9.12 5.30
N ASP A 85 -4.32 8.75 4.83
CA ASP A 85 -4.61 8.73 3.39
C ASP A 85 -4.90 10.13 2.87
N ALA A 86 -3.87 10.96 2.87
CA ALA A 86 -3.99 12.38 2.52
C ALA A 86 -4.36 12.61 1.06
N GLN A 87 -4.07 11.63 0.19
CA GLN A 87 -4.28 11.78 -1.25
C GLN A 87 -5.37 10.87 -1.78
N ASP A 88 -6.18 10.31 -0.89
CA ASP A 88 -7.29 9.43 -1.27
C ASP A 88 -6.84 8.25 -2.12
N LEU A 89 -5.80 7.57 -1.65
CA LEU A 89 -5.31 6.35 -2.32
C LEU A 89 -6.44 5.32 -2.46
N HIS A 90 -7.25 5.19 -1.42
CA HIS A 90 -8.39 4.26 -1.43
C HIS A 90 -9.34 4.59 -2.59
N ALA A 91 -9.71 5.86 -2.72
CA ALA A 91 -10.61 6.29 -3.80
C ALA A 91 -9.96 6.10 -5.18
N TYR A 92 -8.67 6.37 -5.28
CA TYR A 92 -7.94 6.17 -6.53
C TYR A 92 -7.96 4.69 -6.93
N CYS A 93 -7.76 3.80 -5.97
CA CYS A 93 -7.82 2.35 -6.24
C CYS A 93 -9.23 1.91 -6.60
N GLN A 94 -10.26 2.53 -6.01
CA GLN A 94 -11.64 2.24 -6.39
C GLN A 94 -11.89 2.62 -7.85
N ASP A 95 -11.39 3.77 -8.27
CA ASP A 95 -11.52 4.19 -9.66
C ASP A 95 -10.83 3.21 -10.61
N LEU A 96 -9.65 2.73 -10.25
CA LEU A 96 -8.94 1.72 -11.04
C LEU A 96 -9.74 0.42 -11.11
N PHE A 97 -10.31 0.02 -9.98
CA PHE A 97 -11.14 -1.19 -9.92
C PHE A 97 -12.36 -1.05 -10.84
N ASP A 98 -13.06 0.09 -10.75
CA ASP A 98 -14.25 0.33 -11.56
C ASP A 98 -13.90 0.33 -13.05
N ALA A 99 -12.77 0.92 -13.42
CA ALA A 99 -12.32 0.96 -14.81
C ALA A 99 -11.96 -0.44 -15.30
N SER A 100 -11.34 -1.26 -14.46
CA SER A 100 -10.89 -2.60 -14.87
C SER A 100 -12.02 -3.64 -14.84
N SER A 101 -13.05 -3.45 -14.03
CA SER A 101 -14.15 -4.39 -13.98
C SER A 101 -15.13 -4.21 -15.13
N GLY A 102 -14.92 -3.23 -15.94
CA GLY A 102 -15.47 -3.25 -17.24
C GLY A 102 -16.87 -2.73 -17.37
N HIS A 103 -17.30 -2.21 -16.51
CA HIS A 103 -18.59 -1.68 -16.75
C HIS A 103 -19.53 -1.97 -15.69
#